data_949be1eeba8d62acc7b6005ceb96aef3
#
_entry.id   949be1eeba8d62acc7b6005ceb96aef3
#
_cell.length_a   1.000
_cell.length_b   1.000
_cell.length_c   1.000
_cell.angle_alpha   90.00
_cell.angle_beta   90.00
_cell.angle_gamma   90.00
#
_symmetry.space_group_name_H-M   'P 1'
#
loop_
_entity.id
_entity.type
_entity.pdbx_description
1 polymer ?
#
loop_
_entity_poly.entity_id
_entity_poly.type
_entity_poly.pdbx_seq_one_letter_code
_entity_poly.pdbx_strand_id
1 'polypeptide(L)'
;PLKRVEQAIAHIAENINGKAVLEIACGCAEFSLAAAQTAKSVDGIDLDYLRLPPQAHKTEDFAFTIMDATNMTFADGSFDTAVMYNAIGHLGAVLEKVLKECLRVTKPCGAIFVISSFRIDMPIIDEKLLPLLAKKQIAFAEESDGTFRYIKIER
;
A
#
# COMPACT_ATOMS: atom_id res chain seq x y z
N PRO A 1 24.31 -3.77 3.07
CA PRO A 1 23.02 -4.45 3.04
C PRO A 1 21.88 -3.48 2.74
N LEU A 2 20.87 -3.94 2.02
CA LEU A 2 19.68 -3.15 1.74
C LEU A 2 18.90 -2.90 3.03
N LYS A 3 18.31 -1.72 3.15
CA LYS A 3 17.30 -1.47 4.19
C LYS A 3 16.08 -2.35 3.91
N ARG A 4 15.30 -2.66 4.96
CA ARG A 4 14.12 -3.52 4.80
C ARG A 4 13.14 -2.99 3.76
N VAL A 5 12.88 -1.68 3.76
CA VAL A 5 11.97 -1.07 2.78
C VAL A 5 12.50 -1.19 1.36
N GLU A 6 13.82 -1.07 1.17
CA GLU A 6 14.43 -1.24 -0.16
C GLU A 6 14.28 -2.69 -0.67
N GLN A 7 14.33 -3.67 0.25
CA GLN A 7 14.05 -5.07 -0.08
C GLN A 7 12.61 -5.24 -0.58
N ALA A 8 11.64 -4.62 0.09
CA ALA A 8 10.24 -4.67 -0.33
C ALA A 8 10.05 -4.01 -1.71
N ILE A 9 10.65 -2.84 -1.94
CA ILE A 9 10.59 -2.15 -3.23
C ILE A 9 11.18 -3.03 -4.34
N ALA A 10 12.34 -3.65 -4.10
CA ALA A 10 12.97 -4.53 -5.08
C ALA A 10 12.09 -5.74 -5.43
N HIS A 11 11.41 -6.31 -4.44
CA HIS A 11 10.54 -7.48 -4.65
C HIS A 11 9.36 -7.18 -5.58
N ILE A 12 8.82 -5.97 -5.54
CA ILE A 12 7.67 -5.57 -6.35
C ILE A 12 8.03 -4.51 -7.40
N ALA A 13 9.29 -4.46 -7.81
CA ALA A 13 9.81 -3.41 -8.70
C ALA A 13 9.01 -3.22 -10.00
N GLU A 14 8.49 -4.30 -10.58
CA GLU A 14 7.65 -4.22 -11.77
C GLU A 14 6.39 -3.39 -11.58
N ASN A 15 5.88 -3.34 -10.35
CA ASN A 15 4.67 -2.61 -10.00
C ASN A 15 4.96 -1.21 -9.45
N ILE A 16 6.23 -0.83 -9.36
CA ILE A 16 6.68 0.48 -8.84
C ILE A 16 7.33 1.31 -9.94
N ASN A 17 8.28 0.71 -10.68
CA ASN A 17 9.09 1.46 -11.65
C ASN A 17 8.23 2.07 -12.77
N GLY A 18 8.26 3.40 -12.86
CA GLY A 18 7.48 4.13 -13.85
C GLY A 18 5.96 4.14 -13.62
N LYS A 19 5.50 3.74 -12.44
CA LYS A 19 4.07 3.61 -12.10
C LYS A 19 3.58 4.76 -11.22
N ALA A 20 2.29 5.04 -11.32
CA ALA A 20 1.58 5.87 -10.35
C ALA A 20 1.19 5.00 -9.14
N VAL A 21 1.74 5.32 -7.98
CA VAL A 21 1.65 4.49 -6.76
C VAL A 21 0.92 5.24 -5.65
N LEU A 22 0.05 4.55 -4.94
CA LEU A 22 -0.63 5.04 -3.73
C LEU A 22 -0.16 4.22 -2.53
N GLU A 23 0.28 4.88 -1.45
CA GLU A 23 0.47 4.22 -0.16
C GLU A 23 -0.63 4.62 0.80
N ILE A 24 -1.35 3.63 1.33
CA ILE A 24 -2.45 3.78 2.28
C ILE A 24 -1.90 3.69 3.70
N ALA A 25 -2.31 4.63 4.57
CA ALA A 25 -1.85 4.73 5.96
C ALA A 25 -0.32 4.82 6.02
N CYS A 26 0.23 5.78 5.31
CA CYS A 26 1.66 5.85 5.02
C CYS A 26 2.53 6.21 6.25
N GLY A 27 1.95 6.76 7.31
CA GLY A 27 2.67 7.10 8.55
C GLY A 27 3.87 8.00 8.32
N CYS A 28 5.07 7.48 8.54
CA CYS A 28 6.32 8.21 8.27
C CYS A 28 6.76 8.17 6.80
N ALA A 29 5.95 7.59 5.92
CA ALA A 29 6.16 7.52 4.47
C ALA A 29 7.46 6.82 4.05
N GLU A 30 7.97 5.90 4.88
CA GLU A 30 9.20 5.17 4.55
C GLU A 30 9.10 4.46 3.21
N PHE A 31 7.99 3.75 2.97
CA PHE A 31 7.76 3.07 1.70
C PHE A 31 7.62 4.09 0.55
N SER A 32 6.80 5.11 0.72
CA SER A 32 6.57 6.15 -0.31
C SER A 32 7.84 6.83 -0.74
N LEU A 33 8.69 7.22 0.21
CA LEU A 33 9.96 7.91 -0.09
C LEU A 33 10.93 6.99 -0.83
N ALA A 34 10.98 5.71 -0.49
CA ALA A 34 11.78 4.74 -1.22
C ALA A 34 11.22 4.48 -2.63
N ALA A 35 9.90 4.33 -2.76
CA ALA A 35 9.23 4.11 -4.05
C ALA A 35 9.40 5.30 -5.00
N ALA A 36 9.41 6.52 -4.48
CA ALA A 36 9.55 7.74 -5.27
C ALA A 36 10.85 7.81 -6.06
N GLN A 37 11.86 7.02 -5.70
CA GLN A 37 13.13 6.97 -6.42
C GLN A 37 12.98 6.43 -7.85
N THR A 38 11.99 5.57 -8.10
CA THR A 38 11.82 4.91 -9.40
C THR A 38 10.38 4.96 -9.93
N ALA A 39 9.40 5.28 -9.09
CA ALA A 39 8.01 5.45 -9.51
C ALA A 39 7.84 6.69 -10.38
N LYS A 40 6.80 6.71 -11.20
CA LYS A 40 6.38 7.91 -11.92
C LYS A 40 5.90 8.98 -10.96
N SER A 41 5.08 8.59 -9.99
CA SER A 41 4.56 9.44 -8.94
C SER A 41 4.12 8.58 -7.76
N VAL A 42 4.19 9.13 -6.55
CA VAL A 42 3.71 8.47 -5.33
C VAL A 42 2.83 9.43 -4.56
N ASP A 43 1.63 8.97 -4.22
CA ASP A 43 0.75 9.63 -3.27
C ASP A 43 0.71 8.81 -1.98
N GLY A 44 0.95 9.46 -0.85
CA GLY A 44 0.79 8.87 0.47
C GLY A 44 -0.37 9.53 1.19
N ILE A 45 -1.23 8.73 1.80
CA ILE A 45 -2.34 9.23 2.61
C ILE A 45 -2.28 8.69 4.03
N ASP A 46 -2.68 9.51 4.98
CA ASP A 46 -2.85 9.15 6.38
C ASP A 46 -3.86 10.09 7.04
N LEU A 47 -4.31 9.76 8.23
CA LEU A 47 -5.27 10.57 8.98
C LEU A 47 -4.63 11.83 9.58
N ASP A 48 -3.30 11.85 9.73
CA ASP A 48 -2.56 13.04 10.16
C ASP A 48 -1.14 13.03 9.55
N TYR A 49 -0.43 14.15 9.73
CA TYR A 49 0.93 14.33 9.20
C TYR A 49 2.03 14.27 10.28
N LEU A 50 1.67 13.95 11.52
CA LEU A 50 2.59 14.06 12.66
C LEU A 50 3.82 13.18 12.56
N ARG A 51 3.74 12.07 11.85
CA ARG A 51 4.85 11.12 11.64
C ARG A 51 5.67 11.41 10.39
N LEU A 52 5.25 12.38 9.57
CA LEU A 52 5.89 12.67 8.29
C LEU A 52 7.24 13.35 8.53
N PRO A 53 8.35 12.83 8.00
CA PRO A 53 9.67 13.45 8.20
C PRO A 53 9.84 14.69 7.32
N PRO A 54 10.73 15.64 7.69
CA PRO A 54 10.96 16.85 6.93
C PRO A 54 11.34 16.62 5.46
N GLN A 55 12.10 15.57 5.15
CA GLN A 55 12.51 15.25 3.80
C GLN A 55 11.33 14.88 2.87
N ALA A 56 10.19 14.51 3.41
CA ALA A 56 8.99 14.22 2.62
C ALA A 56 8.56 15.42 1.77
N HIS A 57 8.71 16.63 2.30
CA HIS A 57 8.35 17.86 1.60
C HIS A 57 9.34 18.25 0.49
N LYS A 58 10.50 17.60 0.46
CA LYS A 58 11.59 17.88 -0.50
C LYS A 58 11.78 16.75 -1.51
N THR A 59 11.06 15.64 -1.36
CA THR A 59 11.17 14.50 -2.27
C THR A 59 10.31 14.76 -3.49
N GLU A 60 10.95 14.73 -4.66
CA GLU A 60 10.25 14.82 -5.94
C GLU A 60 9.38 13.59 -6.13
N ASP A 61 8.31 13.75 -6.90
CA ASP A 61 7.38 12.70 -7.25
C ASP A 61 6.63 12.08 -6.05
N PHE A 62 6.69 12.73 -4.88
CA PHE A 62 5.90 12.35 -3.71
C PHE A 62 4.99 13.48 -3.26
N ALA A 63 3.71 13.18 -3.09
CA ALA A 63 2.72 14.07 -2.49
C ALA A 63 2.05 13.37 -1.30
N PHE A 64 1.91 14.10 -0.19
CA PHE A 64 1.17 13.65 0.99
C PHE A 64 -0.15 14.38 1.10
N THR A 65 -1.22 13.65 1.45
CA THR A 65 -2.54 14.22 1.72
C THR A 65 -3.14 13.61 2.99
N ILE A 66 -3.68 14.45 3.86
CA ILE A 66 -4.52 13.97 4.98
C ILE A 66 -5.82 13.47 4.36
N MET A 67 -6.11 12.19 4.52
CA MET A 67 -7.24 11.55 3.86
C MET A 67 -7.64 10.28 4.59
N ASP A 68 -8.95 10.04 4.65
CA ASP A 68 -9.52 8.80 5.17
C ASP A 68 -9.50 7.73 4.07
N ALA A 69 -8.83 6.61 4.32
CA ALA A 69 -8.72 5.52 3.37
C ALA A 69 -10.07 4.80 3.08
N THR A 70 -11.08 5.03 3.92
CA THR A 70 -12.43 4.49 3.70
C THR A 70 -13.27 5.34 2.75
N ASN A 71 -12.81 6.54 2.42
CA ASN A 71 -13.52 7.48 1.55
C ASN A 71 -12.50 8.41 0.86
N MET A 72 -11.81 7.88 -0.13
CA MET A 72 -10.76 8.61 -0.82
C MET A 72 -11.35 9.58 -1.85
N THR A 73 -10.72 10.75 -1.99
CA THR A 73 -11.15 11.77 -2.96
C THR A 73 -10.54 11.59 -4.35
N PHE A 74 -9.70 10.58 -4.55
CA PHE A 74 -9.13 10.26 -5.86
C PHE A 74 -10.22 9.74 -6.82
N ALA A 75 -10.06 10.05 -8.09
CA ALA A 75 -10.91 9.50 -9.15
C ALA A 75 -10.70 7.99 -9.31
N ASP A 76 -11.68 7.30 -9.88
CA ASP A 76 -11.57 5.90 -10.24
C ASP A 76 -10.35 5.66 -11.14
N GLY A 77 -9.61 4.59 -10.88
CA GLY A 77 -8.47 4.21 -11.73
C GLY A 77 -7.33 5.23 -11.78
N SER A 78 -7.09 5.95 -10.69
CA SER A 78 -6.00 6.95 -10.62
C SER A 78 -4.61 6.33 -10.52
N PHE A 79 -4.50 5.10 -10.02
CA PHE A 79 -3.21 4.48 -9.70
C PHE A 79 -3.02 3.15 -10.42
N ASP A 80 -1.76 2.87 -10.77
CA ASP A 80 -1.34 1.55 -11.27
C ASP A 80 -1.21 0.56 -10.11
N THR A 81 -0.75 1.04 -8.95
CA THR A 81 -0.45 0.21 -7.78
C THR A 81 -0.87 0.92 -6.51
N ALA A 82 -1.54 0.20 -5.62
CA ALA A 82 -1.83 0.65 -4.25
C ALA A 82 -1.13 -0.28 -3.25
N VAL A 83 -0.59 0.28 -2.18
CA VAL A 83 0.22 -0.47 -1.22
C VAL A 83 -0.20 -0.14 0.22
N MET A 84 -0.33 -1.18 1.04
CA MET A 84 -0.39 -1.09 2.50
C MET A 84 0.91 -1.71 3.04
N TYR A 85 1.84 -0.88 3.48
CA TYR A 85 3.14 -1.31 3.98
C TYR A 85 3.16 -1.26 5.50
N ASN A 86 3.22 -2.42 6.16
CA ASN A 86 3.17 -2.54 7.63
C ASN A 86 2.03 -1.72 8.25
N ALA A 87 0.86 -1.75 7.63
CA ALA A 87 -0.26 -0.87 7.98
C ALA A 87 -1.57 -1.62 8.27
N ILE A 88 -1.74 -2.81 7.72
CA ILE A 88 -3.06 -3.48 7.75
C ILE A 88 -3.54 -3.78 9.17
N GLY A 89 -2.62 -3.97 10.12
CA GLY A 89 -2.98 -4.21 11.52
C GLY A 89 -3.81 -3.10 12.15
N HIS A 90 -3.68 -1.88 11.65
CA HIS A 90 -4.45 -0.71 12.11
C HIS A 90 -5.75 -0.50 11.33
N LEU A 91 -5.98 -1.26 10.27
CA LEU A 91 -7.12 -1.09 9.37
C LEU A 91 -8.19 -2.16 9.54
N GLY A 92 -8.00 -3.10 10.47
CA GLY A 92 -8.86 -4.27 10.61
C GLY A 92 -10.36 -3.95 10.77
N ALA A 93 -10.69 -2.92 11.54
CA ALA A 93 -12.08 -2.53 11.80
C ALA A 93 -12.78 -1.93 10.55
N VAL A 94 -12.02 -1.43 9.59
CA VAL A 94 -12.52 -0.73 8.40
C VAL A 94 -12.05 -1.38 7.10
N LEU A 95 -11.50 -2.58 7.18
CA LEU A 95 -10.79 -3.23 6.08
C LEU A 95 -11.65 -3.38 4.82
N GLU A 96 -12.92 -3.74 4.95
CA GLU A 96 -13.80 -3.92 3.80
C GLU A 96 -13.98 -2.60 3.02
N LYS A 97 -14.16 -1.49 3.74
CA LYS A 97 -14.29 -0.17 3.12
C LYS A 97 -12.99 0.27 2.46
N VAL A 98 -11.85 0.05 3.12
CA VAL A 98 -10.52 0.36 2.57
C VAL A 98 -10.27 -0.46 1.31
N LEU A 99 -10.54 -1.75 1.33
CA LEU A 99 -10.36 -2.62 0.16
C LEU A 99 -11.24 -2.16 -1.01
N LYS A 100 -12.49 -1.80 -0.75
CA LYS A 100 -13.40 -1.28 -1.78
C LYS A 100 -12.82 -0.02 -2.43
N GLU A 101 -12.30 0.90 -1.66
CA GLU A 101 -11.67 2.11 -2.16
C GLU A 101 -10.37 1.81 -2.92
N CYS A 102 -9.54 0.90 -2.43
CA CYS A 102 -8.34 0.47 -3.14
C CYS A 102 -8.67 -0.11 -4.52
N LEU A 103 -9.70 -0.94 -4.59
CA LEU A 103 -10.16 -1.50 -5.87
C LEU A 103 -10.68 -0.40 -6.80
N ARG A 104 -11.39 0.58 -6.29
CA ARG A 104 -11.92 1.68 -7.10
C ARG A 104 -10.83 2.56 -7.68
N VAL A 105 -9.86 2.98 -6.87
CA VAL A 105 -8.81 3.93 -7.27
C VAL A 105 -7.66 3.28 -8.05
N THR A 106 -7.57 1.95 -8.05
CA THR A 106 -6.58 1.20 -8.82
C THR A 106 -7.15 0.90 -10.21
N LYS A 107 -6.34 1.08 -11.24
CA LYS A 107 -6.73 0.79 -12.63
C LYS A 107 -7.06 -0.68 -12.82
N PRO A 108 -7.94 -1.04 -13.76
CA PRO A 108 -8.04 -2.42 -14.25
C PRO A 108 -6.66 -2.93 -14.65
N CYS A 109 -6.35 -4.18 -14.33
CA CYS A 109 -5.03 -4.79 -14.50
C CYS A 109 -3.94 -4.20 -13.60
N GLY A 110 -4.26 -3.28 -12.72
CA GLY A 110 -3.37 -2.82 -11.66
C GLY A 110 -3.30 -3.81 -10.51
N ALA A 111 -2.47 -3.51 -9.53
CA ALA A 111 -2.25 -4.40 -8.38
C ALA A 111 -2.39 -3.65 -7.05
N ILE A 112 -2.88 -4.36 -6.04
CA ILE A 112 -2.93 -3.89 -4.66
C ILE A 112 -2.05 -4.84 -3.85
N PHE A 113 -1.10 -4.30 -3.10
CA PHE A 113 -0.21 -5.08 -2.24
C PHE A 113 -0.47 -4.82 -0.77
N VAL A 114 -0.55 -5.91 0.00
CA VAL A 114 -0.37 -5.86 1.45
C VAL A 114 1.01 -6.44 1.73
N ILE A 115 1.90 -5.62 2.29
CA ILE A 115 3.28 -5.99 2.59
C ILE A 115 3.47 -5.87 4.09
N SER A 116 3.80 -6.95 4.76
CA SER A 116 3.84 -6.98 6.22
C SER A 116 5.00 -7.80 6.75
N SER A 117 5.65 -7.24 7.78
CA SER A 117 6.64 -7.92 8.59
C SER A 117 6.29 -7.87 10.09
N PHE A 118 5.21 -7.20 10.47
CA PHE A 118 4.80 -7.00 11.86
C PHE A 118 3.84 -8.08 12.32
N ARG A 119 4.02 -8.55 13.56
CA ARG A 119 3.14 -9.55 14.16
C ARG A 119 1.69 -9.10 14.26
N ILE A 120 1.46 -7.80 14.49
CA ILE A 120 0.11 -7.23 14.60
C ILE A 120 -0.68 -7.36 13.30
N ASP A 121 0.00 -7.41 12.17
CA ASP A 121 -0.64 -7.51 10.86
C ASP A 121 -1.13 -8.94 10.57
N MET A 122 -0.47 -9.96 11.10
CA MET A 122 -0.71 -11.35 10.74
C MET A 122 -2.14 -11.83 11.02
N PRO A 123 -2.72 -11.58 12.22
CA PRO A 123 -4.12 -11.95 12.45
C PRO A 123 -5.10 -11.23 11.53
N ILE A 124 -4.82 -9.99 11.17
CA ILE A 124 -5.69 -9.23 10.28
C ILE A 124 -5.65 -9.81 8.87
N ILE A 125 -4.47 -10.21 8.40
CA ILE A 125 -4.33 -10.89 7.12
C ILE A 125 -5.10 -12.22 7.14
N ASP A 126 -4.80 -13.07 8.11
CA ASP A 126 -5.31 -14.45 8.14
C ASP A 126 -6.80 -14.53 8.48
N GLU A 127 -7.27 -13.70 9.42
CA GLU A 127 -8.63 -13.79 9.95
C GLU A 127 -9.62 -12.83 9.30
N LYS A 128 -9.13 -11.78 8.62
CA LYS A 128 -9.98 -10.76 8.00
C LYS A 128 -9.75 -10.60 6.50
N LEU A 129 -8.51 -10.35 6.07
CA LEU A 129 -8.22 -10.06 4.66
C LEU A 129 -8.49 -11.29 3.77
N LEU A 130 -7.84 -12.41 4.05
CA LEU A 130 -7.97 -13.60 3.19
C LEU A 130 -9.41 -14.12 3.15
N PRO A 131 -10.16 -14.20 4.28
CA PRO A 131 -11.57 -14.55 4.22
C PRO A 131 -12.42 -13.56 3.44
N LEU A 132 -12.12 -12.26 3.53
CA LEU A 132 -12.85 -11.23 2.77
C LEU A 132 -12.62 -11.38 1.26
N LEU A 133 -11.38 -11.62 0.84
CA LEU A 133 -11.05 -11.86 -0.57
C LEU A 133 -11.77 -13.11 -1.09
N ALA A 134 -11.78 -14.19 -0.32
CA ALA A 134 -12.49 -15.41 -0.68
C ALA A 134 -14.00 -15.17 -0.82
N LYS A 135 -14.61 -14.49 0.16
CA LYS A 135 -16.04 -14.16 0.14
C LYS A 135 -16.42 -13.33 -1.09
N LYS A 136 -15.57 -12.38 -1.48
CA LYS A 136 -15.80 -11.50 -2.62
C LYS A 136 -15.33 -12.12 -3.95
N GLN A 137 -14.76 -13.31 -3.91
CA GLN A 137 -14.20 -13.99 -5.09
C GLN A 137 -13.15 -13.14 -5.81
N ILE A 138 -12.30 -12.46 -5.03
CA ILE A 138 -11.20 -11.65 -5.55
C ILE A 138 -9.93 -12.49 -5.55
N ALA A 139 -9.29 -12.61 -6.71
CA ALA A 139 -8.06 -13.38 -6.86
C ALA A 139 -6.88 -12.69 -6.18
N PHE A 140 -6.02 -13.48 -5.56
CA PHE A 140 -4.79 -12.99 -4.97
C PHE A 140 -3.68 -14.05 -5.06
N ALA A 141 -2.44 -13.60 -4.93
CA ALA A 141 -1.27 -14.46 -4.80
C ALA A 141 -0.51 -14.07 -3.52
N GLU A 142 0.12 -15.05 -2.89
CA GLU A 142 0.92 -14.83 -1.70
C GLU A 142 2.35 -15.25 -1.92
N GLU A 143 3.30 -14.40 -1.51
CA GLU A 143 4.73 -14.66 -1.55
C GLU A 143 5.38 -14.25 -0.23
N SER A 144 6.58 -14.77 0.02
CA SER A 144 7.42 -14.40 1.16
C SER A 144 8.88 -14.38 0.73
N ASP A 145 9.65 -13.43 1.22
CA ASP A 145 11.09 -13.35 1.01
C ASP A 145 11.89 -13.60 2.30
N GLY A 146 11.24 -14.16 3.33
CA GLY A 146 11.83 -14.40 4.63
C GLY A 146 11.78 -13.19 5.58
N THR A 147 11.58 -11.99 5.06
CA THR A 147 11.41 -10.75 5.85
C THR A 147 9.97 -10.29 5.84
N PHE A 148 9.38 -10.23 4.66
CA PHE A 148 8.01 -9.78 4.44
C PHE A 148 7.13 -10.89 3.92
N ARG A 149 5.85 -10.76 4.23
CA ARG A 149 4.75 -11.46 3.62
C ARG A 149 4.08 -10.50 2.65
N TYR A 150 3.90 -10.94 1.41
CA TYR A 150 3.29 -10.15 0.33
C TYR A 150 1.99 -10.79 -0.10
N ILE A 151 0.89 -10.05 0.01
CA ILE A 151 -0.38 -10.44 -0.59
C ILE A 151 -0.61 -9.51 -1.80
N LYS A 152 -0.57 -10.07 -3.00
CA LYS A 152 -0.85 -9.34 -4.22
C LYS A 152 -2.30 -9.59 -4.63
N ILE A 153 -3.09 -8.54 -4.62
CA ILE A 153 -4.50 -8.57 -5.03
C ILE A 153 -4.57 -7.96 -6.42
N GLU A 154 -5.13 -8.70 -7.36
CA GLU A 154 -5.29 -8.21 -8.73
C GLU A 154 -6.66 -7.61 -8.93
N ARG A 155 -6.68 -6.45 -9.59
CA ARG A 155 -7.92 -5.81 -9.92
C ARG A 155 -8.50 -6.27 -11.27
#